data_c44cafe82a59ddb739ff4fb267495e94
#
_entry.id   c44cafe82a59ddb739ff4fb267495e94
#
_cell.length_a   1.000
_cell.length_b   1.000
_cell.length_c   1.000
_cell.angle_alpha   90.00
_cell.angle_beta   90.00
_cell.angle_gamma   90.00
#
_symmetry.space_group_name_H-M   'P 1'
#
loop_
_entity.id
_entity.type
_entity.pdbx_description
1 polymer ?
#
loop_
_entity_poly.entity_id
_entity_poly.type
_entity_poly.pdbx_seq_one_letter_code
_entity_poly.pdbx_strand_id
1 'polypeptide(L)'
;MGSSSDSRIMHGAAEILDSFSIPHEDQIISAHRTPERLNEYAKHAEKSKFKVIIAGAGGAAHLPGMIASHTTIPVIGVPIMVYNDKQMKKTDKNKYSAFGGLDSLLSISEMPTGSPVVAVGVNKASNAAIYALKILGNSYPEIKTKL
;
A
#
# COMPACT_ATOMS: atom_id res chain seq x y z
N MET A 1 -2.02 3.25 4.76
CA MET A 1 -2.55 1.89 4.99
C MET A 1 -3.98 1.96 5.51
N GLY A 2 -4.81 0.91 5.24
CA GLY A 2 -6.25 0.90 5.55
C GLY A 2 -6.59 0.71 7.03
N SER A 3 -5.71 0.11 7.79
CA SER A 3 -5.92 -0.23 9.20
C SER A 3 -4.60 -0.28 9.96
N SER A 4 -4.66 -0.10 11.28
CA SER A 4 -3.49 -0.32 12.14
C SER A 4 -2.98 -1.77 12.13
N SER A 5 -3.85 -2.74 11.82
CA SER A 5 -3.46 -4.14 11.64
C SER A 5 -2.48 -4.35 10.47
N ASP A 6 -2.49 -3.45 9.50
CA ASP A 6 -1.66 -3.53 8.30
C ASP A 6 -0.23 -3.05 8.56
N SER A 7 0.00 -2.33 9.67
CA SER A 7 1.28 -1.69 10.00
C SER A 7 2.43 -2.67 10.06
N ARG A 8 2.21 -3.88 10.57
CA ARG A 8 3.24 -4.92 10.64
C ARG A 8 3.81 -5.29 9.26
N ILE A 9 2.98 -5.30 8.24
CA ILE A 9 3.41 -5.58 6.86
C ILE A 9 3.99 -4.32 6.22
N MET A 10 3.32 -3.17 6.41
CA MET A 10 3.73 -1.92 5.78
C MET A 10 5.04 -1.36 6.33
N HIS A 11 5.40 -1.70 7.57
CA HIS A 11 6.70 -1.35 8.17
C HIS A 11 7.90 -1.77 7.31
N GLY A 12 7.81 -2.91 6.61
CA GLY A 12 8.85 -3.32 5.68
C GLY A 12 9.08 -2.37 4.50
N ALA A 13 8.08 -1.56 4.14
CA ALA A 13 8.29 -0.48 3.16
C ALA A 13 9.02 0.71 3.79
N ALA A 14 8.64 1.11 5.01
CA ALA A 14 9.29 2.19 5.73
C ALA A 14 10.79 1.89 5.96
N GLU A 15 11.13 0.68 6.42
CA GLU A 15 12.53 0.26 6.62
C GLU A 15 13.38 0.41 5.34
N ILE A 16 12.83 0.04 4.18
CA ILE A 16 13.54 0.21 2.90
C ILE A 16 13.72 1.70 2.58
N LEU A 17 12.66 2.51 2.71
CA LEU A 17 12.73 3.95 2.44
C LEU A 17 13.74 4.65 3.36
N ASP A 18 13.75 4.29 4.65
CA ASP A 18 14.72 4.79 5.63
C ASP A 18 16.17 4.44 5.25
N SER A 19 16.40 3.19 4.82
CA SER A 19 17.74 2.74 4.41
C SER A 19 18.30 3.52 3.21
N PHE A 20 17.42 4.08 2.38
CA PHE A 20 17.77 4.97 1.28
C PHE A 20 17.68 6.45 1.63
N SER A 21 17.34 6.79 2.89
CA SER A 21 17.13 8.18 3.36
C SER A 21 16.07 8.92 2.54
N ILE A 22 14.99 8.24 2.17
CA ILE A 22 13.87 8.83 1.44
C ILE A 22 12.84 9.37 2.45
N PRO A 23 12.57 10.67 2.44
CA PRO A 23 11.50 11.23 3.26
C PRO A 23 10.15 10.59 2.91
N HIS A 24 9.45 10.13 3.93
CA HIS A 24 8.12 9.53 3.76
C HIS A 24 7.23 9.82 4.96
N GLU A 25 5.94 9.60 4.82
CA GLU A 25 4.98 9.64 5.92
C GLU A 25 4.12 8.39 5.94
N ASP A 26 3.77 7.95 7.14
CA ASP A 26 2.87 6.83 7.38
C ASP A 26 1.50 7.32 7.82
N GLN A 27 0.46 6.96 7.07
CA GLN A 27 -0.92 7.33 7.38
C GLN A 27 -1.82 6.10 7.46
N ILE A 28 -2.74 6.11 8.44
CA ILE A 28 -3.84 5.13 8.52
C ILE A 28 -5.09 5.82 8.03
N ILE A 29 -5.58 5.40 6.86
CA ILE A 29 -6.77 5.96 6.21
C ILE A 29 -7.64 4.80 5.74
N SER A 30 -8.82 4.65 6.35
CA SER A 30 -9.75 3.62 5.94
C SER A 30 -10.66 4.12 4.81
N ALA A 31 -10.58 3.49 3.64
CA ALA A 31 -11.44 3.83 2.52
C ALA A 31 -12.94 3.68 2.84
N HIS A 32 -13.28 2.67 3.64
CA HIS A 32 -14.67 2.37 3.99
C HIS A 32 -15.20 3.17 5.17
N ARG A 33 -14.34 3.50 6.15
CA ARG A 33 -14.76 4.13 7.42
C ARG A 33 -14.51 5.64 7.46
N THR A 34 -13.59 6.14 6.64
CA THR A 34 -13.20 7.55 6.59
C THR A 34 -13.00 8.02 5.15
N PRO A 35 -14.03 7.91 4.26
CA PRO A 35 -13.88 8.22 2.83
C PRO A 35 -13.56 9.72 2.60
N GLU A 36 -14.08 10.62 3.41
CA GLU A 36 -13.78 12.05 3.32
C GLU A 36 -12.29 12.31 3.57
N ARG A 37 -11.72 11.68 4.62
CA ARG A 37 -10.29 11.78 4.92
C ARG A 37 -9.42 11.23 3.78
N LEU A 38 -9.87 10.17 3.10
CA LEU A 38 -9.19 9.64 1.93
C LEU A 38 -9.13 10.68 0.80
N ASN A 39 -10.25 11.30 0.48
CA ASN A 39 -10.34 12.33 -0.55
C ASN A 39 -9.46 13.55 -0.22
N GLU A 40 -9.51 14.01 1.03
CA GLU A 40 -8.64 15.09 1.51
C GLU A 40 -7.15 14.73 1.41
N TYR A 41 -6.78 13.51 1.81
CA TYR A 41 -5.42 13.02 1.70
C TYR A 41 -4.93 12.98 0.26
N ALA A 42 -5.71 12.44 -0.66
CA ALA A 42 -5.31 12.37 -2.07
C ALA A 42 -5.08 13.76 -2.68
N LYS A 43 -5.97 14.72 -2.38
CA LYS A 43 -5.79 16.12 -2.79
C LYS A 43 -4.58 16.79 -2.12
N HIS A 44 -4.31 16.46 -0.84
CA HIS A 44 -3.16 16.99 -0.12
C HIS A 44 -1.85 16.42 -0.66
N ALA A 45 -1.82 15.14 -1.00
CA ALA A 45 -0.65 14.46 -1.51
C ALA A 45 -0.06 15.15 -2.77
N GLU A 46 -0.91 15.57 -3.70
CA GLU A 46 -0.47 16.33 -4.88
C GLU A 46 0.15 17.68 -4.52
N LYS A 47 -0.47 18.42 -3.58
CA LYS A 47 0.04 19.72 -3.11
C LYS A 47 1.34 19.57 -2.33
N SER A 48 1.52 18.47 -1.60
CA SER A 48 2.70 18.17 -0.77
C SER A 48 3.87 17.61 -1.56
N LYS A 49 3.77 17.56 -2.90
CA LYS A 49 4.84 17.11 -3.81
C LYS A 49 5.24 15.64 -3.63
N PHE A 50 4.39 14.80 -3.08
CA PHE A 50 4.62 13.36 -3.10
C PHE A 50 4.79 12.87 -4.54
N LYS A 51 5.69 11.91 -4.74
CA LYS A 51 6.02 11.37 -6.07
C LYS A 51 5.43 9.98 -6.29
N VAL A 52 5.23 9.25 -5.22
CA VAL A 52 4.67 7.88 -5.24
C VAL A 52 3.87 7.68 -3.95
N ILE A 53 2.79 6.96 -4.04
CA ILE A 53 2.00 6.51 -2.89
C ILE A 53 2.06 4.99 -2.82
N ILE A 54 2.44 4.44 -1.65
CA ILE A 54 2.38 3.01 -1.38
C ILE A 54 1.16 2.77 -0.48
N ALA A 55 0.16 2.03 -0.99
CA ALA A 55 -1.10 1.83 -0.31
C ALA A 55 -1.33 0.35 0.01
N GLY A 56 -1.32 -0.01 1.28
CA GLY A 56 -1.58 -1.37 1.77
C GLY A 56 -3.00 -1.55 2.28
N ALA A 57 -3.66 -2.64 1.87
CA ALA A 57 -4.98 -3.02 2.35
C ALA A 57 -5.22 -4.52 2.22
N GLY A 58 -6.03 -5.09 3.11
CA GLY A 58 -6.42 -6.50 3.12
C GLY A 58 -7.91 -6.72 2.88
N GLY A 59 -8.29 -7.95 2.56
CA GLY A 59 -9.66 -8.34 2.24
C GLY A 59 -10.16 -7.63 0.98
N ALA A 60 -11.32 -6.97 1.05
CA ALA A 60 -11.80 -6.05 0.01
C ALA A 60 -10.90 -4.80 0.02
N ALA A 61 -9.74 -4.91 -0.58
CA ALA A 61 -8.63 -3.97 -0.51
C ALA A 61 -8.84 -2.75 -1.42
N HIS A 62 -9.88 -1.97 -1.17
CA HIS A 62 -10.31 -0.86 -2.03
C HIS A 62 -9.44 0.40 -1.90
N LEU A 63 -8.67 0.54 -0.79
CA LEU A 63 -7.89 1.75 -0.52
C LEU A 63 -6.96 2.16 -1.69
N PRO A 64 -6.15 1.27 -2.29
CA PRO A 64 -5.25 1.68 -3.36
C PRO A 64 -5.98 2.23 -4.58
N GLY A 65 -7.05 1.54 -5.03
CA GLY A 65 -7.87 1.98 -6.16
C GLY A 65 -8.61 3.29 -5.89
N MET A 66 -9.15 3.45 -4.69
CA MET A 66 -9.82 4.69 -4.30
C MET A 66 -8.85 5.86 -4.24
N ILE A 67 -7.62 5.68 -3.76
CA ILE A 67 -6.59 6.74 -3.84
C ILE A 67 -6.27 7.04 -5.30
N ALA A 68 -6.02 6.02 -6.12
CA ALA A 68 -5.66 6.19 -7.53
C ALA A 68 -6.73 6.94 -8.35
N SER A 69 -8.01 6.84 -7.97
CA SER A 69 -9.09 7.58 -8.63
C SER A 69 -9.13 9.08 -8.29
N HIS A 70 -8.38 9.51 -7.27
CA HIS A 70 -8.37 10.89 -6.78
C HIS A 70 -7.03 11.63 -6.98
N THR A 71 -6.02 10.99 -7.55
CA THR A 71 -4.70 11.59 -7.75
C THR A 71 -4.05 11.12 -9.04
N THR A 72 -3.17 11.95 -9.60
CA THR A 72 -2.31 11.58 -10.73
C THR A 72 -0.97 10.98 -10.27
N ILE A 73 -0.71 10.95 -8.95
CA ILE A 73 0.49 10.35 -8.38
C ILE A 73 0.43 8.82 -8.57
N PRO A 74 1.51 8.18 -9.04
CA PRO A 74 1.57 6.72 -9.14
C PRO A 74 1.25 6.02 -7.81
N VAL A 75 0.32 5.08 -7.83
CA VAL A 75 -0.08 4.28 -6.66
C VAL A 75 0.41 2.85 -6.80
N ILE A 76 1.15 2.39 -5.81
CA ILE A 76 1.61 1.00 -5.68
C ILE A 76 0.79 0.33 -4.59
N GLY A 77 0.01 -0.67 -4.96
CA GLY A 77 -0.82 -1.43 -4.04
C GLY A 77 -0.07 -2.59 -3.40
N VAL A 78 -0.19 -2.72 -2.10
CA VAL A 78 0.31 -3.87 -1.33
C VAL A 78 -0.89 -4.70 -0.87
N PRO A 79 -1.14 -5.85 -1.51
CA PRO A 79 -2.15 -6.79 -1.03
C PRO A 79 -1.74 -7.33 0.34
N ILE A 80 -2.61 -7.21 1.32
CA ILE A 80 -2.34 -7.70 2.68
C ILE A 80 -3.22 -8.88 2.99
N MET A 81 -2.61 -9.98 3.40
CA MET A 81 -3.31 -11.14 3.91
C MET A 81 -3.85 -10.83 5.30
N VAL A 82 -5.18 -10.89 5.46
CA VAL A 82 -5.83 -10.65 6.74
C VAL A 82 -5.63 -11.85 7.66
N TYR A 83 -5.15 -11.57 8.87
CA TYR A 83 -5.01 -12.56 9.92
C TYR A 83 -6.20 -12.44 10.89
N ASN A 84 -6.83 -13.54 11.21
CA ASN A 84 -7.97 -13.56 12.13
C ASN A 84 -7.48 -13.77 13.58
N ASP A 85 -6.92 -12.71 14.19
CA ASP A 85 -6.31 -12.79 15.54
C ASP A 85 -7.33 -12.93 16.69
N LYS A 86 -8.61 -12.63 16.46
CA LYS A 86 -9.59 -12.47 17.55
C LYS A 86 -10.25 -13.78 18.06
N GLN A 87 -10.02 -14.92 17.41
CA GLN A 87 -10.68 -16.19 17.76
C GLN A 87 -9.72 -17.37 17.97
N MET A 88 -8.45 -17.13 18.25
CA MET A 88 -7.45 -18.20 18.13
C MET A 88 -7.10 -18.89 19.42
N LYS A 89 -7.45 -20.18 19.50
CA LYS A 89 -6.67 -21.19 20.24
C LYS A 89 -5.40 -21.49 19.43
N LYS A 90 -4.25 -21.70 20.11
CA LYS A 90 -2.92 -21.96 19.48
C LYS A 90 -2.89 -23.13 18.46
N THR A 91 -3.97 -23.89 18.33
CA THR A 91 -4.13 -25.08 17.50
C THR A 91 -4.89 -24.83 16.20
N ASP A 92 -5.45 -23.62 15.96
CA ASP A 92 -6.27 -23.36 14.78
C ASP A 92 -5.41 -23.13 13.54
N LYS A 93 -5.48 -24.05 12.58
CA LYS A 93 -4.80 -23.97 11.29
C LYS A 93 -5.34 -22.87 10.37
N ASN A 94 -6.50 -22.30 10.66
CA ASN A 94 -7.18 -21.27 9.87
C ASN A 94 -6.86 -19.84 10.34
N LYS A 95 -5.57 -19.51 10.43
CA LYS A 95 -5.07 -18.18 10.82
C LYS A 95 -5.34 -17.07 9.81
N TYR A 96 -5.77 -17.40 8.60
CA TYR A 96 -5.78 -16.51 7.46
C TYR A 96 -7.19 -16.32 6.93
N SER A 97 -7.42 -15.25 6.17
CA SER A 97 -8.62 -15.15 5.35
C SER A 97 -8.76 -16.41 4.49
N ALA A 98 -9.99 -16.80 4.16
CA ALA A 98 -10.27 -18.00 3.38
C ALA A 98 -9.50 -18.09 2.06
N PHE A 99 -9.05 -16.93 1.53
CA PHE A 99 -8.38 -16.79 0.24
C PHE A 99 -6.88 -16.48 0.35
N GLY A 100 -6.29 -16.46 1.54
CA GLY A 100 -4.82 -16.31 1.71
C GLY A 100 -4.22 -15.04 1.10
N GLY A 101 -5.00 -13.96 0.97
CA GLY A 101 -4.59 -12.70 0.35
C GLY A 101 -4.89 -12.60 -1.15
N LEU A 102 -5.46 -13.64 -1.78
CA LEU A 102 -5.90 -13.57 -3.18
C LEU A 102 -7.06 -12.56 -3.35
N ASP A 103 -7.94 -12.47 -2.35
CA ASP A 103 -9.01 -11.48 -2.26
C ASP A 103 -8.46 -10.04 -2.37
N SER A 104 -7.45 -9.70 -1.59
CA SER A 104 -6.82 -8.38 -1.62
C SER A 104 -6.01 -8.16 -2.90
N LEU A 105 -5.33 -9.19 -3.42
CA LEU A 105 -4.59 -9.10 -4.67
C LEU A 105 -5.53 -8.79 -5.84
N LEU A 106 -6.64 -9.52 -5.97
CA LEU A 106 -7.62 -9.28 -7.03
C LEU A 106 -8.29 -7.92 -6.87
N SER A 107 -8.66 -7.50 -5.65
CA SER A 107 -9.24 -6.17 -5.41
C SER A 107 -8.32 -5.03 -5.86
N ILE A 108 -7.00 -5.21 -5.79
CA ILE A 108 -6.01 -4.20 -6.18
C ILE A 108 -5.69 -4.26 -7.67
N SER A 109 -5.59 -5.46 -8.25
CA SER A 109 -5.16 -5.62 -9.65
C SER A 109 -6.26 -5.39 -10.67
N GLU A 110 -7.53 -5.65 -10.32
CA GLU A 110 -8.69 -5.54 -11.21
C GLU A 110 -9.30 -4.13 -11.26
N MET A 111 -8.42 -3.10 -11.35
CA MET A 111 -8.87 -1.71 -11.44
C MET A 111 -9.33 -1.33 -12.84
N PRO A 112 -10.39 -0.50 -12.97
CA PRO A 112 -10.89 -0.04 -14.28
C PRO A 112 -9.89 0.91 -14.94
N THR A 113 -10.02 1.02 -16.27
CA THR A 113 -9.30 2.04 -17.06
C THR A 113 -9.52 3.43 -16.48
N GLY A 114 -8.44 4.17 -16.25
CA GLY A 114 -8.45 5.51 -15.67
C GLY A 114 -8.03 5.57 -14.20
N SER A 115 -8.04 4.45 -13.48
CA SER A 115 -7.58 4.38 -12.07
C SER A 115 -6.57 3.24 -11.87
N PRO A 116 -5.45 3.20 -12.60
CA PRO A 116 -4.53 2.07 -12.55
C PRO A 116 -3.81 2.00 -11.20
N VAL A 117 -3.62 0.79 -10.71
CA VAL A 117 -2.77 0.49 -9.53
C VAL A 117 -1.82 -0.65 -9.90
N VAL A 118 -0.53 -0.46 -9.63
CA VAL A 118 0.45 -1.55 -9.74
C VAL A 118 0.42 -2.37 -8.46
N ALA A 119 0.09 -3.65 -8.54
CA ALA A 119 0.12 -4.54 -7.39
C ALA A 119 1.49 -5.25 -7.26
N VAL A 120 2.02 -5.30 -6.05
CA VAL A 120 3.12 -6.22 -5.69
C VAL A 120 2.54 -7.53 -5.15
N GLY A 121 3.38 -8.53 -4.89
CA GLY A 121 2.93 -9.78 -4.27
C GLY A 121 2.33 -9.56 -2.87
N VAL A 122 1.53 -10.53 -2.42
CA VAL A 122 0.88 -10.50 -1.09
C VAL A 122 1.93 -10.33 0.01
N ASN A 123 1.71 -9.38 0.91
CA ASN A 123 2.60 -9.00 2.03
C ASN A 123 4.00 -8.53 1.61
N LYS A 124 4.21 -8.10 0.37
CA LYS A 124 5.52 -7.69 -0.15
C LYS A 124 5.70 -6.16 -0.13
N ALA A 125 5.46 -5.52 1.02
CA ALA A 125 5.60 -4.07 1.16
C ALA A 125 7.02 -3.57 0.86
N SER A 126 8.07 -4.32 1.22
CA SER A 126 9.46 -3.99 0.86
C SER A 126 9.66 -3.90 -0.65
N ASN A 127 9.03 -4.81 -1.43
CA ASN A 127 9.07 -4.73 -2.89
C ASN A 127 8.35 -3.49 -3.44
N ALA A 128 7.28 -3.05 -2.78
CA ALA A 128 6.60 -1.80 -3.16
C ALA A 128 7.52 -0.58 -2.97
N ALA A 129 8.28 -0.54 -1.87
CA ALA A 129 9.27 0.50 -1.64
C ALA A 129 10.41 0.46 -2.67
N ILE A 130 10.96 -0.72 -2.97
CA ILE A 130 11.98 -0.87 -4.02
C ILE A 130 11.43 -0.42 -5.38
N TYR A 131 10.19 -0.73 -5.68
CA TYR A 131 9.55 -0.28 -6.93
C TYR A 131 9.37 1.24 -6.96
N ALA A 132 8.97 1.84 -5.82
CA ALA A 132 8.92 3.29 -5.67
C ALA A 132 10.30 3.93 -5.90
N LEU A 133 11.37 3.36 -5.33
CA LEU A 133 12.74 3.83 -5.55
C LEU A 133 13.14 3.77 -7.03
N LYS A 134 12.72 2.73 -7.76
CA LYS A 134 12.96 2.63 -9.21
C LYS A 134 12.24 3.74 -9.99
N ILE A 135 11.00 4.07 -9.60
CA ILE A 135 10.27 5.21 -10.19
C ILE A 135 11.02 6.52 -9.92
N LEU A 136 11.40 6.74 -8.65
CA LEU A 136 12.15 7.94 -8.23
C LEU A 136 13.51 8.04 -8.93
N GLY A 137 14.21 6.92 -9.11
CA GLY A 137 15.51 6.84 -9.76
C GLY A 137 15.52 7.33 -11.21
N ASN A 138 14.37 7.43 -11.88
CA ASN A 138 14.27 8.04 -13.20
C ASN A 138 14.50 9.56 -13.18
N SER A 139 14.20 10.22 -12.06
CA SER A 139 14.35 11.67 -11.89
C SER A 139 15.48 12.05 -10.92
N TYR A 140 15.94 11.11 -10.11
CA TYR A 140 16.95 11.30 -9.06
C TYR A 140 18.09 10.29 -9.22
N PRO A 141 19.15 10.64 -9.99
CA PRO A 141 20.26 9.70 -10.31
C PRO A 141 20.96 9.10 -9.09
N GLU A 142 21.01 9.83 -7.97
CA GLU A 142 21.60 9.38 -6.72
C GLU A 142 20.85 8.17 -6.12
N ILE A 143 19.53 8.10 -6.31
CA ILE A 143 18.72 6.94 -5.90
C ILE A 143 19.06 5.74 -6.79
N LYS A 144 19.14 5.97 -8.11
CA LYS A 144 19.47 4.92 -9.08
C LYS A 144 20.84 4.31 -8.82
N THR A 145 21.80 5.11 -8.38
CA THR A 145 23.16 4.63 -8.09
C THR A 145 23.21 3.76 -6.83
N LYS A 146 22.31 3.99 -5.88
CA LYS A 146 22.23 3.20 -4.63
C LYS A 146 21.42 1.91 -4.78
N LEU A 147 20.61 1.76 -5.83
CA LEU A 147 19.82 0.56 -6.14
C LEU A 147 20.67 -0.53 -6.75
#